data_cffc584175e34ee8cc511d15b84c0a99
#
_entry.id   cffc584175e34ee8cc511d15b84c0a99
#
_cell.length_a   1.000
_cell.length_b   1.000
_cell.length_c   1.000
_cell.angle_alpha   90.00
_cell.angle_beta   90.00
_cell.angle_gamma   90.00
#
_symmetry.space_group_name_H-M   'P 1'
#
loop_
_entity.id
_entity.type
_entity.pdbx_description
1 polymer ?
#
loop_
_entity_poly.entity_id
_entity_poly.type
_entity_poly.pdbx_seq_one_letter_code
_entity_poly.pdbx_strand_id
1 'polypeptide(L)'
;LSQASLLHCRRQRISVPRLATMLQLTQSSSPNYILLASLEAAVRQMAEAGPELVERALRLARTARERIQEIPGLFCFGAERLGAPGVFAHDPTKLAVTVSGLGIQGNDAEMWLRCLGKVQAELSDWNNVLFLVTQADDQVTVARLTDALQELSREHSGGAARSQALFVPLPAQETLLALSPREAMFSRREPVSFAAAAGRICAETVTCYPPGIPILVPGER
;
A
#
# COMPACT_ATOMS: atom_id res chain seq x y z
N LEU A 1 6.34 -13.08 2.40
CA LEU A 1 7.79 -13.29 2.51
C LEU A 1 8.52 -12.15 1.83
N SER A 2 9.15 -11.28 2.60
CA SER A 2 9.78 -10.04 2.11
C SER A 2 11.11 -10.24 1.38
N GLN A 3 11.65 -11.46 1.34
CA GLN A 3 12.98 -11.77 0.79
C GLN A 3 12.97 -12.82 -0.32
N ALA A 4 11.80 -13.09 -0.89
CA ALA A 4 11.66 -13.98 -2.03
C ALA A 4 10.53 -13.51 -2.93
N SER A 5 10.69 -13.67 -4.25
CA SER A 5 9.70 -13.26 -5.23
C SER A 5 9.73 -14.15 -6.46
N LEU A 6 8.66 -14.09 -7.24
CA LEU A 6 8.50 -14.78 -8.52
C LEU A 6 8.47 -13.76 -9.64
N LEU A 7 9.22 -14.02 -10.70
CA LEU A 7 9.21 -13.21 -11.90
C LEU A 7 8.53 -13.95 -13.05
N HIS A 8 7.36 -13.47 -13.45
CA HIS A 8 6.62 -13.99 -14.60
C HIS A 8 6.94 -13.18 -15.84
N CYS A 9 7.40 -13.80 -16.92
CA CYS A 9 7.71 -13.10 -18.14
C CYS A 9 7.07 -13.76 -19.38
N ARG A 10 6.63 -12.94 -20.33
CA ARG A 10 6.23 -13.36 -21.68
C ARG A 10 7.43 -13.31 -22.62
N ARG A 11 7.82 -14.45 -23.15
CA ARG A 11 8.97 -14.57 -24.07
C ARG A 11 8.91 -13.63 -25.28
N GLN A 12 7.72 -13.27 -25.74
CA GLN A 12 7.51 -12.41 -26.92
C GLN A 12 7.91 -10.93 -26.70
N ARG A 13 8.02 -10.47 -25.44
CA ARG A 13 8.30 -9.08 -25.12
C ARG A 13 9.66 -8.86 -24.48
N ILE A 14 10.29 -9.92 -24.03
CA ILE A 14 11.52 -9.85 -23.21
C ILE A 14 12.51 -10.87 -23.72
N SER A 15 13.78 -10.48 -23.87
CA SER A 15 14.89 -11.40 -24.12
C SER A 15 15.19 -12.22 -22.85
N VAL A 16 14.82 -13.49 -22.84
CA VAL A 16 15.06 -14.40 -21.71
C VAL A 16 16.56 -14.53 -21.37
N PRO A 17 17.51 -14.62 -22.34
CA PRO A 17 18.93 -14.67 -22.03
C PRO A 17 19.41 -13.41 -21.30
N ARG A 18 18.98 -12.21 -21.75
CA ARG A 18 19.33 -10.95 -21.09
C ARG A 18 18.73 -10.87 -19.69
N LEU A 19 17.50 -11.31 -19.50
CA LEU A 19 16.86 -11.38 -18.19
C LEU A 19 17.64 -12.29 -17.24
N ALA A 20 18.04 -13.49 -17.68
CA ALA A 20 18.83 -14.42 -16.89
C ALA A 20 20.16 -13.81 -16.47
N THR A 21 20.85 -13.10 -17.37
CA THR A 21 22.10 -12.38 -17.03
C THR A 21 21.87 -11.31 -15.97
N MET A 22 20.80 -10.53 -16.08
CA MET A 22 20.47 -9.49 -15.09
C MET A 22 20.12 -10.08 -13.74
N LEU A 23 19.40 -11.20 -13.70
CA LEU A 23 19.12 -11.93 -12.47
C LEU A 23 20.40 -12.42 -11.80
N GLN A 24 21.34 -13.00 -12.56
CA GLN A 24 22.64 -13.42 -12.02
C GLN A 24 23.44 -12.28 -11.39
N LEU A 25 23.34 -11.08 -11.94
CA LEU A 25 24.02 -9.89 -11.41
C LEU A 25 23.38 -9.32 -10.15
N THR A 26 22.09 -9.55 -9.94
CA THR A 26 21.31 -8.91 -8.85
C THR A 26 20.91 -9.86 -7.74
N GLN A 27 20.94 -11.17 -7.99
CA GLN A 27 20.60 -12.19 -7.00
C GLN A 27 21.73 -12.46 -6.01
N SER A 28 21.35 -12.85 -4.80
CA SER A 28 22.29 -13.43 -3.84
C SER A 28 22.79 -14.80 -4.31
N SER A 29 24.07 -15.08 -4.09
CA SER A 29 24.68 -16.40 -4.32
C SER A 29 24.33 -17.42 -3.22
N SER A 30 23.70 -16.99 -2.13
CA SER A 30 23.35 -17.82 -0.97
C SER A 30 21.82 -17.89 -0.80
N PRO A 31 21.11 -18.74 -1.56
CA PRO A 31 19.67 -18.85 -1.47
C PRO A 31 19.23 -19.40 -0.11
N ASN A 32 18.18 -18.83 0.45
CA ASN A 32 17.55 -19.36 1.65
C ASN A 32 16.54 -20.44 1.24
N TYR A 33 16.85 -21.70 1.53
CA TYR A 33 16.02 -22.85 1.15
C TYR A 33 14.64 -22.86 1.80
N ILE A 34 14.47 -22.29 3.01
CA ILE A 34 13.16 -22.16 3.65
C ILE A 34 12.27 -21.21 2.86
N LEU A 35 12.83 -20.11 2.37
CA LEU A 35 12.10 -19.16 1.51
C LEU A 35 11.75 -19.78 0.16
N LEU A 36 12.68 -20.56 -0.45
CA LEU A 36 12.40 -21.27 -1.70
C LEU A 36 11.30 -22.32 -1.53
N ALA A 37 11.35 -23.11 -0.47
CA ALA A 37 10.29 -24.08 -0.14
C ALA A 37 8.93 -23.40 0.06
N SER A 38 8.91 -22.23 0.70
CA SER A 38 7.69 -21.42 0.86
C SER A 38 7.15 -20.93 -0.48
N LEU A 39 8.00 -20.52 -1.42
CA LEU A 39 7.56 -20.14 -2.78
C LEU A 39 6.96 -21.33 -3.52
N GLU A 40 7.62 -22.49 -3.47
CA GLU A 40 7.12 -23.71 -4.09
C GLU A 40 5.76 -24.12 -3.51
N ALA A 41 5.61 -24.10 -2.19
CA ALA A 41 4.35 -24.39 -1.52
C ALA A 41 3.24 -23.41 -1.95
N ALA A 42 3.53 -22.12 -2.07
CA ALA A 42 2.57 -21.12 -2.52
C ALA A 42 2.15 -21.35 -3.98
N VAL A 43 3.11 -21.63 -4.88
CA VAL A 43 2.85 -21.94 -6.30
C VAL A 43 1.99 -23.19 -6.42
N ARG A 44 2.31 -24.23 -5.68
CA ARG A 44 1.55 -25.49 -5.67
C ARG A 44 0.14 -25.28 -5.17
N GLN A 45 -0.05 -24.56 -4.07
CA GLN A 45 -1.37 -24.23 -3.53
C GLN A 45 -2.22 -23.47 -4.57
N MET A 46 -1.63 -22.50 -5.24
CA MET A 46 -2.32 -21.72 -6.28
C MET A 46 -2.62 -22.54 -7.54
N ALA A 47 -1.76 -23.51 -7.89
CA ALA A 47 -2.00 -24.41 -9.00
C ALA A 47 -3.14 -25.41 -8.72
N GLU A 48 -3.24 -25.91 -7.48
CA GLU A 48 -4.21 -26.91 -7.07
C GLU A 48 -5.58 -26.29 -6.73
N ALA A 49 -5.62 -25.17 -6.02
CA ALA A 49 -6.84 -24.56 -5.46
C ALA A 49 -6.97 -23.03 -5.72
N GLY A 50 -6.14 -22.46 -6.57
CA GLY A 50 -6.08 -21.01 -6.76
C GLY A 50 -7.42 -20.36 -7.12
N PRO A 51 -8.18 -20.87 -8.10
CA PRO A 51 -9.47 -20.27 -8.47
C PRO A 51 -10.45 -20.20 -7.28
N GLU A 52 -10.55 -21.28 -6.50
CA GLU A 52 -11.43 -21.36 -5.33
C GLU A 52 -10.99 -20.41 -4.22
N LEU A 53 -9.68 -20.37 -3.93
CA LEU A 53 -9.10 -19.50 -2.91
C LEU A 53 -9.29 -18.01 -3.24
N VAL A 54 -9.04 -17.64 -4.49
CA VAL A 54 -9.23 -16.26 -4.97
C VAL A 54 -10.71 -15.87 -4.93
N GLU A 55 -11.60 -16.73 -5.42
CA GLU A 55 -13.03 -16.46 -5.39
C GLU A 55 -13.56 -16.29 -3.96
N ARG A 56 -13.05 -17.09 -3.01
CA ARG A 56 -13.38 -16.94 -1.59
C ARG A 56 -12.93 -15.58 -1.05
N ALA A 57 -11.68 -15.17 -1.32
CA ALA A 57 -11.17 -13.87 -0.90
C ALA A 57 -11.99 -12.71 -1.49
N LEU A 58 -12.35 -12.81 -2.78
CA LEU A 58 -13.18 -11.81 -3.45
C LEU A 58 -14.58 -11.70 -2.83
N ARG A 59 -15.22 -12.83 -2.49
CA ARG A 59 -16.52 -12.81 -1.79
C ARG A 59 -16.41 -12.17 -0.41
N LEU A 60 -15.39 -12.53 0.36
CA LEU A 60 -15.14 -11.96 1.70
C LEU A 60 -14.90 -10.45 1.62
N ALA A 61 -14.09 -10.01 0.69
CA ALA A 61 -13.80 -8.58 0.48
C ALA A 61 -15.05 -7.80 0.07
N ARG A 62 -15.89 -8.36 -0.78
CA ARG A 62 -17.19 -7.77 -1.16
C ARG A 62 -18.09 -7.61 0.06
N THR A 63 -18.28 -8.66 0.83
CA THR A 63 -19.08 -8.64 2.06
C THR A 63 -18.55 -7.62 3.07
N ALA A 64 -17.22 -7.55 3.24
CA ALA A 64 -16.60 -6.56 4.12
C ALA A 64 -16.89 -5.13 3.65
N ARG A 65 -16.72 -4.86 2.35
CA ARG A 65 -16.98 -3.53 1.76
C ARG A 65 -18.43 -3.12 1.94
N GLU A 66 -19.38 -4.01 1.64
CA GLU A 66 -20.81 -3.75 1.80
C GLU A 66 -21.14 -3.37 3.25
N ARG A 67 -20.66 -4.13 4.24
CA ARG A 67 -20.86 -3.84 5.66
C ARG A 67 -20.21 -2.52 6.09
N ILE A 68 -18.99 -2.22 5.60
CA ILE A 68 -18.30 -0.97 5.91
C ILE A 68 -19.08 0.24 5.38
N GLN A 69 -19.70 0.14 4.21
CA GLN A 69 -20.51 1.22 3.64
C GLN A 69 -21.76 1.54 4.46
N GLU A 70 -22.25 0.61 5.27
CA GLU A 70 -23.38 0.81 6.18
C GLU A 70 -22.97 1.49 7.50
N ILE A 71 -21.67 1.62 7.79
CA ILE A 71 -21.17 2.23 9.03
C ILE A 71 -21.14 3.76 8.87
N PRO A 72 -21.86 4.52 9.72
CA PRO A 72 -21.87 5.97 9.65
C PRO A 72 -20.47 6.59 9.76
N GLY A 73 -20.15 7.54 8.89
CA GLY A 73 -18.87 8.25 8.89
C GLY A 73 -17.71 7.52 8.20
N LEU A 74 -17.94 6.30 7.70
CA LEU A 74 -16.98 5.56 6.91
C LEU A 74 -17.38 5.48 5.44
N PHE A 75 -16.38 5.39 4.58
CA PHE A 75 -16.55 5.15 3.15
C PHE A 75 -15.45 4.24 2.64
N CYS A 76 -15.80 3.17 1.95
CA CYS A 76 -14.84 2.25 1.33
C CYS A 76 -15.03 2.29 -0.19
N PHE A 77 -14.19 3.02 -0.90
CA PHE A 77 -14.29 3.11 -2.36
C PHE A 77 -13.95 1.78 -3.05
N GLY A 78 -14.44 1.63 -4.27
CA GLY A 78 -14.32 0.40 -5.04
C GLY A 78 -14.46 0.64 -6.54
N ALA A 79 -15.18 -0.25 -7.20
CA ALA A 79 -15.34 -0.26 -8.67
C ALA A 79 -16.01 1.00 -9.25
N GLU A 80 -16.71 1.78 -8.46
CA GLU A 80 -17.33 3.06 -8.88
C GLU A 80 -16.30 4.11 -9.32
N ARG A 81 -15.03 3.90 -8.96
CA ARG A 81 -13.91 4.76 -9.41
C ARG A 81 -13.34 4.37 -10.77
N LEU A 82 -13.69 3.19 -11.29
CA LEU A 82 -13.18 2.74 -12.59
C LEU A 82 -13.64 3.68 -13.70
N GLY A 83 -12.70 4.05 -14.57
CA GLY A 83 -12.94 4.99 -15.67
C GLY A 83 -12.72 6.46 -15.32
N ALA A 84 -12.47 6.80 -14.05
CA ALA A 84 -11.96 8.14 -13.70
C ALA A 84 -10.53 8.32 -14.25
N PRO A 85 -10.09 9.56 -14.56
CA PRO A 85 -8.75 9.81 -15.04
C PRO A 85 -7.67 9.17 -14.15
N GLY A 86 -6.81 8.33 -14.74
CA GLY A 86 -5.75 7.62 -14.03
C GLY A 86 -6.18 6.31 -13.33
N VAL A 87 -7.45 5.94 -13.32
CA VAL A 87 -7.95 4.71 -12.66
C VAL A 87 -8.32 3.66 -13.70
N PHE A 88 -7.39 2.73 -13.97
CA PHE A 88 -7.55 1.69 -14.98
C PHE A 88 -8.05 0.36 -14.42
N ALA A 89 -7.71 0.05 -13.17
CA ALA A 89 -8.06 -1.20 -12.52
C ALA A 89 -8.19 -1.00 -11.02
N HIS A 90 -8.94 -1.88 -10.40
CA HIS A 90 -9.16 -1.93 -8.97
C HIS A 90 -9.00 -3.37 -8.49
N ASP A 91 -8.24 -3.57 -7.42
CA ASP A 91 -8.15 -4.85 -6.73
C ASP A 91 -9.22 -4.91 -5.63
N PRO A 92 -10.29 -5.72 -5.80
CA PRO A 92 -11.39 -5.75 -4.83
C PRO A 92 -11.00 -6.24 -3.44
N THR A 93 -9.86 -6.95 -3.31
CA THR A 93 -9.36 -7.46 -2.03
C THR A 93 -8.69 -6.39 -1.17
N LYS A 94 -8.42 -5.22 -1.75
CA LYS A 94 -7.91 -4.05 -1.04
C LYS A 94 -9.06 -3.15 -0.60
N LEU A 95 -9.23 -3.03 0.71
CA LEU A 95 -10.28 -2.23 1.33
C LEU A 95 -9.66 -0.92 1.85
N ALA A 96 -9.71 0.12 1.05
CA ALA A 96 -9.30 1.45 1.50
C ALA A 96 -10.51 2.16 2.12
N VAL A 97 -10.46 2.31 3.42
CA VAL A 97 -11.55 2.87 4.23
C VAL A 97 -11.23 4.30 4.60
N THR A 98 -12.02 5.23 4.10
CA THR A 98 -11.95 6.65 4.47
C THR A 98 -12.63 6.85 5.82
N VAL A 99 -11.90 7.44 6.77
CA VAL A 99 -12.35 7.66 8.16
C VAL A 99 -12.57 9.14 8.49
N SER A 100 -12.31 10.04 7.56
CA SER A 100 -12.45 11.49 7.76
C SER A 100 -13.86 11.92 8.14
N GLY A 101 -14.88 11.16 7.78
CA GLY A 101 -16.28 11.38 8.21
C GLY A 101 -16.48 11.21 9.72
N LEU A 102 -15.58 10.56 10.42
CA LEU A 102 -15.55 10.46 11.88
C LEU A 102 -14.85 11.65 12.56
N GLY A 103 -14.26 12.57 11.79
CA GLY A 103 -13.50 13.70 12.31
C GLY A 103 -12.12 13.34 12.87
N ILE A 104 -11.60 12.16 12.56
CA ILE A 104 -10.28 11.67 12.97
C ILE A 104 -9.38 11.43 11.75
N GLN A 105 -8.07 11.40 11.99
CA GLN A 105 -7.10 11.04 10.95
C GLN A 105 -6.98 9.52 10.80
N GLY A 106 -6.56 9.07 9.61
CA GLY A 106 -6.35 7.64 9.37
C GLY A 106 -5.31 7.02 10.30
N ASN A 107 -4.25 7.77 10.65
CA ASN A 107 -3.22 7.30 11.59
C ASN A 107 -3.78 7.09 13.01
N ASP A 108 -4.69 7.96 13.47
CA ASP A 108 -5.34 7.81 14.77
C ASP A 108 -6.29 6.60 14.77
N ALA A 109 -7.05 6.44 13.67
CA ALA A 109 -7.91 5.29 13.46
C ALA A 109 -7.11 3.97 13.43
N GLU A 110 -5.97 3.92 12.73
CA GLU A 110 -5.09 2.76 12.72
C GLU A 110 -4.59 2.42 14.12
N MET A 111 -4.12 3.43 14.86
CA MET A 111 -3.64 3.22 16.23
C MET A 111 -4.74 2.67 17.12
N TRP A 112 -5.95 3.21 17.04
CA TRP A 112 -7.12 2.74 17.78
C TRP A 112 -7.46 1.29 17.41
N LEU A 113 -7.54 0.99 16.11
CA LEU A 113 -7.84 -0.36 15.60
C LEU A 113 -6.82 -1.39 16.07
N ARG A 114 -5.55 -1.05 16.06
CA ARG A 114 -4.47 -1.93 16.53
C ARG A 114 -4.53 -2.16 18.04
N CYS A 115 -4.69 -1.10 18.83
CA CYS A 115 -4.60 -1.18 20.28
C CYS A 115 -5.88 -1.71 20.93
N LEU A 116 -7.05 -1.24 20.49
CA LEU A 116 -8.36 -1.55 21.07
C LEU A 116 -9.13 -2.54 20.20
N GLY A 117 -9.26 -2.29 18.92
CA GLY A 117 -9.99 -3.15 17.99
C GLY A 117 -9.30 -4.49 17.69
N LYS A 118 -8.01 -4.64 18.03
CA LYS A 118 -7.19 -5.84 17.75
C LYS A 118 -7.18 -6.22 16.27
N VAL A 119 -7.21 -5.20 15.40
CA VAL A 119 -7.15 -5.32 13.95
C VAL A 119 -5.90 -4.59 13.45
N GLN A 120 -5.06 -5.29 12.70
CA GLN A 120 -3.87 -4.73 12.08
C GLN A 120 -4.20 -4.26 10.66
N ALA A 121 -4.01 -2.97 10.40
CA ALA A 121 -4.07 -2.42 9.05
C ALA A 121 -2.76 -2.68 8.28
N GLU A 122 -2.83 -2.62 6.97
CA GLU A 122 -1.64 -2.67 6.09
C GLU A 122 -0.89 -1.34 6.13
N LEU A 123 -1.61 -0.24 5.99
CA LEU A 123 -1.09 1.12 6.10
C LEU A 123 -2.23 2.11 6.37
N SER A 124 -1.86 3.33 6.76
CA SER A 124 -2.78 4.44 6.90
C SER A 124 -2.18 5.72 6.28
N ASP A 125 -3.05 6.65 5.92
CA ASP A 125 -2.71 8.02 5.55
C ASP A 125 -3.57 9.01 6.36
N TRP A 126 -3.62 10.28 5.96
CA TRP A 126 -4.40 11.30 6.67
C TRP A 126 -5.89 10.99 6.76
N ASN A 127 -6.46 10.38 5.72
CA ASN A 127 -7.91 10.20 5.59
C ASN A 127 -8.33 8.75 5.58
N ASN A 128 -7.40 7.82 5.32
CA ASN A 128 -7.73 6.45 4.99
C ASN A 128 -6.94 5.45 5.84
N VAL A 129 -7.55 4.27 5.99
CA VAL A 129 -6.89 3.06 6.51
C VAL A 129 -7.07 1.95 5.48
N LEU A 130 -6.00 1.27 5.10
CA LEU A 130 -6.01 0.18 4.11
C LEU A 130 -5.96 -1.18 4.81
N PHE A 131 -6.86 -2.07 4.40
CA PHE A 131 -6.86 -3.48 4.80
C PHE A 131 -6.73 -4.38 3.58
N LEU A 132 -6.11 -5.53 3.77
CA LEU A 132 -5.99 -6.57 2.77
C LEU A 132 -6.82 -7.78 3.19
N VAL A 133 -7.68 -8.26 2.28
CA VAL A 133 -8.37 -9.54 2.45
C VAL A 133 -7.64 -10.58 1.60
N THR A 134 -7.21 -11.65 2.23
CA THR A 134 -6.41 -12.69 1.60
C THR A 134 -7.13 -14.03 1.56
N GLN A 135 -6.53 -15.02 0.93
CA GLN A 135 -7.03 -16.41 0.96
C GLN A 135 -6.95 -17.06 2.35
N ALA A 136 -6.24 -16.46 3.30
CA ALA A 136 -6.15 -16.94 4.67
C ALA A 136 -7.30 -16.45 5.56
N ASP A 137 -8.05 -15.43 5.09
CA ASP A 137 -9.16 -14.86 5.83
C ASP A 137 -10.42 -15.71 5.71
N ASP A 138 -11.31 -15.54 6.69
CA ASP A 138 -12.61 -16.18 6.79
C ASP A 138 -13.70 -15.18 7.23
N GLN A 139 -14.91 -15.69 7.46
CA GLN A 139 -16.03 -14.86 7.93
C GLN A 139 -15.79 -14.27 9.32
N VAL A 140 -15.01 -14.95 10.17
CA VAL A 140 -14.71 -14.49 11.53
C VAL A 140 -13.75 -13.30 11.49
N THR A 141 -12.72 -13.37 10.64
CA THR A 141 -11.77 -12.26 10.47
C THR A 141 -12.44 -11.03 9.87
N VAL A 142 -13.32 -11.21 8.87
CA VAL A 142 -14.12 -10.12 8.30
C VAL A 142 -15.10 -9.53 9.33
N ALA A 143 -15.79 -10.35 10.10
CA ALA A 143 -16.68 -9.87 11.16
C ALA A 143 -15.90 -9.03 12.19
N ARG A 144 -14.75 -9.52 12.65
CA ARG A 144 -13.87 -8.78 13.57
C ARG A 144 -13.49 -7.40 13.03
N LEU A 145 -13.11 -7.32 11.75
CA LEU A 145 -12.80 -6.05 11.11
C LEU A 145 -14.01 -5.10 11.12
N THR A 146 -15.18 -5.57 10.68
CA THR A 146 -16.38 -4.73 10.58
C THR A 146 -16.90 -4.33 11.96
N ASP A 147 -16.83 -5.20 12.97
CA ASP A 147 -17.22 -4.90 14.34
C ASP A 147 -16.29 -3.84 14.96
N ALA A 148 -14.98 -3.97 14.77
CA ALA A 148 -14.02 -2.98 15.24
C ALA A 148 -14.22 -1.61 14.59
N LEU A 149 -14.50 -1.56 13.29
CA LEU A 149 -14.82 -0.32 12.57
C LEU A 149 -16.14 0.29 13.05
N GLN A 150 -17.12 -0.52 13.38
CA GLN A 150 -18.40 -0.07 13.93
C GLN A 150 -18.22 0.52 15.34
N GLU A 151 -17.37 -0.07 16.16
CA GLU A 151 -17.05 0.45 17.49
C GLU A 151 -16.29 1.76 17.41
N LEU A 152 -15.29 1.85 16.53
CA LEU A 152 -14.58 3.10 16.22
C LEU A 152 -15.57 4.20 15.80
N SER A 153 -16.52 3.90 14.92
CA SER A 153 -17.54 4.85 14.50
C SER A 153 -18.41 5.31 15.65
N ARG A 154 -18.86 4.41 16.53
CA ARG A 154 -19.68 4.77 17.71
C ARG A 154 -18.94 5.68 18.69
N GLU A 155 -17.67 5.41 18.96
CA GLU A 155 -16.85 6.21 19.87
C GLU A 155 -16.65 7.65 19.35
N HIS A 156 -16.59 7.81 18.03
CA HIS A 156 -16.36 9.12 17.39
C HIS A 156 -17.64 9.79 16.86
N SER A 157 -18.83 9.17 16.99
CA SER A 157 -20.11 9.68 16.49
C SER A 157 -20.61 10.99 17.15
N GLY A 158 -19.93 11.52 18.16
CA GLY A 158 -20.27 12.78 18.84
C GLY A 158 -19.36 13.96 18.50
N GLY A 159 -18.32 13.74 17.73
CA GLY A 159 -17.43 14.81 17.27
C GLY A 159 -18.11 15.60 16.16
N ALA A 160 -18.32 16.90 16.38
CA ALA A 160 -18.74 17.80 15.30
C ALA A 160 -17.83 17.52 14.10
N ALA A 161 -18.46 17.22 12.96
CA ALA A 161 -17.77 16.95 11.71
C ALA A 161 -16.74 18.04 11.44
N ARG A 162 -15.50 17.85 11.91
CA ARG A 162 -14.33 18.54 11.37
C ARG A 162 -14.03 17.93 10.01
N SER A 163 -15.06 17.94 9.17
CA SER A 163 -14.97 17.62 7.76
C SER A 163 -14.29 18.79 7.03
N GLN A 164 -13.10 19.10 7.43
CA GLN A 164 -12.13 19.52 6.45
C GLN A 164 -11.31 18.26 6.21
N ALA A 165 -11.63 17.55 5.12
CA ALA A 165 -10.66 16.71 4.48
C ALA A 165 -9.37 17.54 4.48
N LEU A 166 -8.42 17.20 5.36
CA LEU A 166 -7.09 17.79 5.35
C LEU A 166 -6.41 17.24 4.10
N PHE A 167 -6.97 17.61 2.95
CA PHE A 167 -6.24 17.55 1.72
C PHE A 167 -5.15 18.60 1.86
N VAL A 168 -4.02 18.18 2.38
CA VAL A 168 -2.79 18.95 2.18
C VAL A 168 -2.48 18.73 0.69
N PRO A 169 -2.77 19.71 -0.17
CA PRO A 169 -2.35 19.57 -1.55
C PRO A 169 -0.84 19.39 -1.50
N LEU A 170 -0.34 18.27 -1.98
CA LEU A 170 1.07 18.22 -2.36
C LEU A 170 1.30 19.46 -3.21
N PRO A 171 2.32 20.26 -2.93
CA PRO A 171 2.58 21.44 -3.71
C PRO A 171 2.55 21.02 -5.17
N ALA A 172 1.72 21.70 -5.98
CA ALA A 172 1.58 21.45 -7.42
C ALA A 172 2.85 21.81 -8.20
N GLN A 173 3.95 22.10 -7.51
CA GLN A 173 5.25 22.25 -8.12
C GLN A 173 5.77 20.87 -8.48
N GLU A 174 5.70 20.58 -9.77
CA GLU A 174 6.49 19.52 -10.35
C GLU A 174 7.95 19.73 -9.93
N THR A 175 8.48 18.79 -9.17
CA THR A 175 9.90 18.80 -8.82
C THR A 175 10.71 18.78 -10.11
N LEU A 176 11.63 19.73 -10.27
CA LEU A 176 12.45 19.80 -11.47
C LEU A 176 13.53 18.72 -11.38
N LEU A 177 13.50 17.75 -12.28
CA LEU A 177 14.56 16.76 -12.40
C LEU A 177 15.80 17.46 -13.04
N ALA A 178 16.72 17.93 -12.20
CA ALA A 178 17.92 18.62 -12.63
C ALA A 178 19.04 17.68 -13.08
N LEU A 179 19.08 16.47 -12.52
CA LEU A 179 20.01 15.38 -12.88
C LEU A 179 19.21 14.07 -12.95
N SER A 180 19.64 13.14 -13.81
CA SER A 180 19.10 11.78 -13.71
C SER A 180 19.47 11.15 -12.36
N PRO A 181 18.68 10.22 -11.81
CA PRO A 181 19.02 9.51 -10.56
C PRO A 181 20.42 8.87 -10.62
N ARG A 182 20.81 8.36 -11.77
CA ARG A 182 22.15 7.80 -12.00
C ARG A 182 23.25 8.86 -11.84
N GLU A 183 23.12 10.01 -12.50
CA GLU A 183 24.08 11.11 -12.40
C GLU A 183 24.18 11.63 -10.97
N ALA A 184 23.04 11.83 -10.30
CA ALA A 184 23.00 12.23 -8.91
C ALA A 184 23.70 11.22 -7.99
N MET A 185 23.51 9.92 -8.23
CA MET A 185 24.11 8.86 -7.43
C MET A 185 25.64 8.84 -7.52
N PHE A 186 26.21 9.13 -8.69
CA PHE A 186 27.66 9.12 -8.91
C PHE A 186 28.32 10.50 -8.76
N SER A 187 27.52 11.55 -8.50
CA SER A 187 28.02 12.89 -8.23
C SER A 187 28.61 13.02 -6.83
N ARG A 188 29.48 14.03 -6.66
CA ARG A 188 29.99 14.38 -5.33
C ARG A 188 28.85 14.89 -4.45
N ARG A 189 28.77 14.39 -3.22
CA ARG A 189 27.71 14.72 -2.25
C ARG A 189 28.29 15.56 -1.13
N GLU A 190 27.45 16.45 -0.58
CA GLU A 190 27.75 17.31 0.54
C GLU A 190 26.61 17.25 1.54
N PRO A 191 26.84 16.86 2.81
CA PRO A 191 25.82 16.91 3.83
C PRO A 191 25.53 18.37 4.19
N VAL A 192 24.24 18.70 4.25
CA VAL A 192 23.77 20.03 4.63
C VAL A 192 22.64 19.92 5.65
N SER A 193 22.42 20.97 6.44
CA SER A 193 21.24 21.00 7.29
C SER A 193 19.97 21.10 6.45
N PHE A 194 18.84 20.59 6.97
CA PHE A 194 17.55 20.64 6.28
C PHE A 194 17.18 22.09 5.87
N ALA A 195 17.42 23.06 6.74
CA ALA A 195 17.15 24.46 6.44
C ALA A 195 18.00 25.01 5.28
N ALA A 196 19.19 24.48 5.04
CA ALA A 196 20.10 24.88 3.94
C ALA A 196 19.89 24.04 2.67
N ALA A 197 18.99 23.07 2.67
CA ALA A 197 18.74 22.18 1.53
C ALA A 197 17.84 22.81 0.46
N ALA A 198 17.06 23.82 0.79
CA ALA A 198 16.14 24.47 -0.14
C ALA A 198 16.86 24.99 -1.39
N GLY A 199 16.35 24.63 -2.59
CA GLY A 199 16.92 25.01 -3.87
C GLY A 199 18.18 24.24 -4.27
N ARG A 200 18.62 23.23 -3.52
CA ARG A 200 19.72 22.32 -3.89
C ARG A 200 19.19 21.08 -4.58
N ILE A 201 20.07 20.38 -5.29
CA ILE A 201 19.73 19.10 -5.93
C ILE A 201 19.81 17.98 -4.88
N CYS A 202 18.74 17.22 -4.72
CA CYS A 202 18.67 16.10 -3.78
C CYS A 202 19.62 14.98 -4.20
N ALA A 203 20.40 14.46 -3.26
CA ALA A 203 21.36 13.38 -3.50
C ALA A 203 20.95 12.04 -2.90
N GLU A 204 19.81 12.00 -2.18
CA GLU A 204 19.28 10.81 -1.53
C GLU A 204 17.77 10.74 -1.67
N THR A 205 17.19 9.57 -1.41
CA THR A 205 15.74 9.45 -1.40
C THR A 205 15.21 9.98 -0.07
N VAL A 206 14.33 10.98 -0.12
CA VAL A 206 13.60 11.49 1.05
C VAL A 206 12.22 10.84 1.07
N THR A 207 11.93 10.08 2.10
CA THR A 207 10.67 9.36 2.23
C THR A 207 10.19 9.37 3.67
N CYS A 208 8.86 9.40 3.85
CA CYS A 208 8.21 9.13 5.12
C CYS A 208 7.77 7.66 5.15
N TYR A 209 8.07 6.96 6.21
CA TYR A 209 7.67 5.57 6.36
C TYR A 209 6.76 5.38 7.59
N PRO A 210 5.68 4.62 7.47
CA PRO A 210 5.05 4.07 6.29
C PRO A 210 4.31 5.10 5.44
N PRO A 211 4.06 4.92 4.12
CA PRO A 211 4.30 3.69 3.36
C PRO A 211 5.64 3.65 2.60
N GLY A 212 6.51 4.65 2.77
CA GLY A 212 7.79 4.68 2.07
C GLY A 212 7.73 5.26 0.65
N ILE A 213 6.70 6.03 0.34
CA ILE A 213 6.60 6.75 -0.94
C ILE A 213 7.59 7.91 -0.94
N PRO A 214 8.49 8.00 -1.92
CA PRO A 214 9.44 9.11 -1.99
C PRO A 214 8.73 10.45 -2.16
N ILE A 215 9.14 11.43 -1.36
CA ILE A 215 8.76 12.84 -1.50
C ILE A 215 9.72 13.53 -2.47
N LEU A 216 11.00 13.16 -2.39
CA LEU A 216 12.06 13.59 -3.30
C LEU A 216 12.92 12.37 -3.66
N VAL A 217 13.39 12.34 -4.90
CA VAL A 217 14.34 11.34 -5.36
C VAL A 217 15.67 11.98 -5.76
N PRO A 218 16.77 11.23 -5.82
CA PRO A 218 18.06 11.79 -6.27
C PRO A 218 17.95 12.44 -7.64
N GLY A 219 18.45 13.68 -7.75
CA GLY A 219 18.42 14.48 -8.97
C GLY A 219 17.32 15.52 -9.03
N GLU A 220 16.34 15.48 -8.15
CA GLU A 220 15.29 16.50 -8.03
C GLU A 220 15.77 17.75 -7.25
N ARG A 221 15.12 18.88 -7.57
CA ARG A 221 15.43 20.19 -6.97
C ARG A 221 14.17 20.84 -6.41
#